data_8fbe41a97e546829cba22aae1238dd59
#
_entry.id   8fbe41a97e546829cba22aae1238dd59
#
_cell.length_a   1.000
_cell.length_b   1.000
_cell.length_c   1.000
_cell.angle_alpha   90.00
_cell.angle_beta   90.00
_cell.angle_gamma   90.00
#
_symmetry.space_group_name_H-M   'P 1'
#
loop_
_entity.id
_entity.type
_entity.pdbx_description
1 polymer ?
#
loop_
_entity_poly.entity_id
_entity_poly.type
_entity_poly.pdbx_seq_one_letter_code
_entity_poly.pdbx_strand_id
1 'polypeptide(L)'
;MRRVEGAFSKFTGSALALVLLIGLTACGGPPNWVKKGSGAFNEKSDKSFYGVGSVVGVRNEPLAWDTAENRSRAEIAKTFETYTAYLMRDYAASTTAGDFSRNSEEQNIERAVKTFSAVTLNGVKPMDRYKDEKSGTYYVLTKL
;
A
#
# COMPACT_ATOMS: atom_id res chain seq x y z
N MET A 1 -38.49 18.85 -69.59
CA MET A 1 -38.11 20.08 -68.89
C MET A 1 -38.81 20.11 -67.55
N ARG A 2 -38.09 19.86 -66.44
CA ARG A 2 -38.36 20.42 -65.12
C ARG A 2 -37.22 19.95 -64.21
N ARG A 3 -36.40 20.90 -63.81
CA ARG A 3 -35.38 20.78 -62.81
C ARG A 3 -36.04 20.47 -61.48
N VAL A 4 -35.41 19.61 -60.69
CA VAL A 4 -35.58 19.57 -59.21
C VAL A 4 -34.20 19.70 -58.62
N GLU A 5 -33.88 20.92 -58.22
CA GLU A 5 -32.73 21.23 -57.37
C GLU A 5 -33.14 21.07 -55.93
N GLY A 6 -32.22 20.49 -55.14
CA GLY A 6 -31.78 21.03 -53.87
C GLY A 6 -32.56 20.65 -52.66
N ALA A 7 -32.03 19.71 -51.92
CA ALA A 7 -32.07 19.70 -50.43
C ALA A 7 -31.02 18.76 -49.85
N PHE A 8 -29.76 19.12 -50.00
CA PHE A 8 -28.66 18.53 -49.19
C PHE A 8 -27.93 19.68 -48.51
N SER A 9 -28.25 19.95 -47.32
CA SER A 9 -27.37 20.68 -46.39
C SER A 9 -28.13 20.96 -45.09
N LYS A 10 -27.75 20.40 -44.00
CA LYS A 10 -27.82 20.95 -42.65
C LYS A 10 -27.93 19.90 -41.53
N PHE A 11 -27.21 18.77 -41.62
CA PHE A 11 -27.20 17.82 -40.49
C PHE A 11 -25.81 17.32 -40.09
N THR A 12 -24.72 18.06 -40.32
CA THR A 12 -23.37 17.60 -39.95
C THR A 12 -22.69 18.41 -38.84
N GLY A 13 -23.42 19.37 -38.23
CA GLY A 13 -22.81 20.24 -37.20
C GLY A 13 -23.05 19.83 -35.74
N SER A 14 -24.00 18.93 -35.44
CA SER A 14 -24.45 18.71 -34.08
C SER A 14 -23.90 17.42 -33.42
N ALA A 15 -23.33 16.51 -34.19
CA ALA A 15 -22.80 15.24 -33.67
C ALA A 15 -21.34 15.34 -33.13
N LEU A 16 -20.58 16.35 -33.56
CA LEU A 16 -19.18 16.52 -33.15
C LEU A 16 -18.99 17.22 -31.82
N ALA A 17 -20.01 17.94 -31.35
CA ALA A 17 -19.95 18.67 -30.06
C ALA A 17 -20.26 17.80 -28.83
N LEU A 18 -20.84 16.61 -29.01
CA LEU A 18 -21.25 15.74 -27.88
C LEU A 18 -20.17 14.76 -27.43
N VAL A 19 -19.11 14.57 -28.20
CA VAL A 19 -18.02 13.60 -27.87
C VAL A 19 -16.94 14.22 -26.99
N LEU A 20 -16.88 15.54 -26.84
CA LEU A 20 -15.80 16.22 -26.10
C LEU A 20 -16.09 16.43 -24.61
N LEU A 21 -17.23 15.97 -24.09
CA LEU A 21 -17.66 16.20 -22.69
C LEU A 21 -17.50 14.97 -21.73
N ILE A 22 -16.94 13.86 -22.21
CA ILE A 22 -16.83 12.63 -21.40
C ILE A 22 -15.42 12.46 -20.77
N GLY A 23 -14.53 13.43 -20.92
CA GLY A 23 -13.11 13.32 -20.51
C GLY A 23 -12.72 13.85 -19.14
N LEU A 24 -13.62 14.27 -18.24
CA LEU A 24 -13.24 15.06 -17.06
C LEU A 24 -13.87 14.62 -15.73
N THR A 25 -14.01 13.34 -15.46
CA THR A 25 -14.37 12.89 -14.11
C THR A 25 -13.52 11.72 -13.62
N ALA A 26 -12.21 11.83 -13.72
CA ALA A 26 -11.30 10.98 -12.98
C ALA A 26 -10.76 11.69 -11.72
N CYS A 27 -11.63 12.36 -10.96
CA CYS A 27 -11.36 12.70 -9.57
C CYS A 27 -11.77 11.50 -8.70
N GLY A 28 -11.06 10.39 -8.85
CA GLY A 28 -11.10 9.30 -7.89
C GLY A 28 -10.63 9.85 -6.54
N GLY A 29 -11.47 9.74 -5.49
CA GLY A 29 -11.05 10.08 -4.11
C GLY A 29 -9.82 9.26 -3.70
N PRO A 30 -9.24 9.53 -2.51
CA PRO A 30 -8.06 8.83 -2.05
C PRO A 30 -8.29 7.32 -2.05
N PRO A 31 -7.27 6.52 -2.43
CA PRO A 31 -7.34 5.06 -2.42
C PRO A 31 -7.81 4.52 -1.07
N ASN A 32 -8.45 3.35 -1.07
CA ASN A 32 -9.01 2.75 0.15
C ASN A 32 -7.94 2.52 1.23
N TRP A 33 -6.72 2.14 0.83
CA TRP A 33 -5.61 1.92 1.73
C TRP A 33 -5.09 3.20 2.41
N VAL A 34 -5.32 4.38 1.83
CA VAL A 34 -5.03 5.67 2.49
C VAL A 34 -5.95 5.90 3.68
N LYS A 35 -7.21 5.45 3.59
CA LYS A 35 -8.22 5.61 4.64
C LYS A 35 -8.15 4.52 5.71
N LYS A 36 -7.91 3.27 5.29
CA LYS A 36 -7.97 2.07 6.15
C LYS A 36 -6.60 1.55 6.58
N GLY A 37 -5.49 2.14 6.07
CA GLY A 37 -4.15 1.61 6.30
C GLY A 37 -3.99 0.19 5.76
N SER A 38 -3.14 -0.60 6.40
CA SER A 38 -2.94 -2.03 6.12
C SER A 38 -4.23 -2.86 6.27
N GLY A 39 -5.18 -2.41 7.07
CA GLY A 39 -6.50 -3.04 7.23
C GLY A 39 -7.35 -3.11 5.95
N ALA A 40 -6.99 -2.35 4.90
CA ALA A 40 -7.65 -2.45 3.59
C ALA A 40 -7.47 -3.81 2.90
N PHE A 41 -6.55 -4.63 3.38
CA PHE A 41 -6.16 -5.91 2.78
C PHE A 41 -6.50 -7.14 3.63
N ASN A 42 -7.13 -6.96 4.79
CA ASN A 42 -7.44 -8.05 5.73
C ASN A 42 -8.39 -9.12 5.15
N GLU A 43 -9.21 -8.77 4.18
CA GLU A 43 -10.17 -9.69 3.54
C GLU A 43 -9.57 -10.49 2.37
N LYS A 44 -8.34 -10.17 1.97
CA LYS A 44 -7.68 -10.91 0.90
C LYS A 44 -7.05 -12.18 1.46
N SER A 45 -7.33 -13.31 0.82
CA SER A 45 -6.69 -14.60 1.11
C SER A 45 -5.17 -14.62 0.80
N ASP A 46 -4.61 -13.48 0.47
CA ASP A 46 -3.20 -13.26 0.19
C ASP A 46 -2.40 -13.30 1.50
N LYS A 47 -1.48 -14.24 1.61
CA LYS A 47 -0.57 -14.41 2.76
C LYS A 47 0.55 -13.36 2.74
N SER A 48 0.21 -12.10 2.57
CA SER A 48 1.15 -11.00 2.44
C SER A 48 0.99 -10.00 3.57
N PHE A 49 2.09 -9.38 3.95
CA PHE A 49 2.08 -8.27 4.90
C PHE A 49 2.05 -6.95 4.14
N TYR A 50 1.19 -6.05 4.57
CA TYR A 50 1.05 -4.71 4.00
C TYR A 50 1.39 -3.66 5.05
N GLY A 51 2.07 -2.60 4.63
CA GLY A 51 2.37 -1.44 5.48
C GLY A 51 2.01 -0.15 4.78
N VAL A 52 1.50 0.81 5.52
CA VAL A 52 1.18 2.16 5.04
C VAL A 52 1.94 3.17 5.86
N GLY A 53 2.81 3.92 5.21
CA GLY A 53 3.53 5.03 5.84
C GLY A 53 3.05 6.36 5.30
N SER A 54 3.07 7.38 6.14
CA SER A 54 2.73 8.74 5.73
C SER A 54 3.64 9.78 6.36
N VAL A 55 3.78 10.93 5.69
CA VAL A 55 4.49 12.10 6.19
C VAL A 55 3.83 13.38 5.69
N VAL A 56 3.85 14.41 6.54
CA VAL A 56 3.37 15.77 6.22
C VAL A 56 4.43 16.78 6.61
N GLY A 57 4.42 17.95 5.97
CA GLY A 57 5.28 19.07 6.31
C GLY A 57 6.73 19.00 5.80
N VAL A 58 7.05 18.00 4.98
CA VAL A 58 8.37 17.88 4.33
C VAL A 58 8.33 18.62 2.99
N ARG A 59 9.11 19.71 2.86
CA ARG A 59 9.15 20.54 1.63
C ARG A 59 9.90 19.87 0.47
N ASN A 60 10.90 19.05 0.78
CA ASN A 60 11.65 18.31 -0.23
C ASN A 60 10.83 17.07 -0.62
N GLU A 61 10.28 17.05 -1.82
CA GLU A 61 9.38 15.98 -2.28
C GLU A 61 10.06 14.60 -2.34
N PRO A 62 11.27 14.42 -2.89
CA PRO A 62 11.98 13.14 -2.80
C PRO A 62 12.14 12.65 -1.37
N LEU A 63 12.55 13.52 -0.45
CA LEU A 63 12.69 13.18 0.97
C LEU A 63 11.35 12.81 1.62
N ALA A 64 10.24 13.45 1.21
CA ALA A 64 8.90 13.11 1.68
C ALA A 64 8.52 11.68 1.27
N TRP A 65 8.76 11.31 0.02
CA TRP A 65 8.51 9.96 -0.47
C TRP A 65 9.36 8.91 0.25
N ASP A 66 10.65 9.15 0.40
CA ASP A 66 11.56 8.25 1.10
C ASP A 66 11.17 8.09 2.57
N THR A 67 10.77 9.18 3.23
CA THR A 67 10.32 9.13 4.62
C THR A 67 9.02 8.34 4.77
N ALA A 68 8.05 8.55 3.88
CA ALA A 68 6.79 7.80 3.89
C ALA A 68 7.05 6.30 3.60
N GLU A 69 7.95 5.98 2.66
CA GLU A 69 8.33 4.60 2.36
C GLU A 69 9.03 3.93 3.56
N ASN A 70 9.97 4.60 4.20
CA ASN A 70 10.63 4.07 5.40
C ASN A 70 9.64 3.80 6.54
N ARG A 71 8.65 4.68 6.73
CA ARG A 71 7.58 4.46 7.72
C ARG A 71 6.70 3.27 7.37
N SER A 72 6.37 3.07 6.09
CA SER A 72 5.58 1.91 5.66
C SER A 72 6.34 0.59 5.83
N ARG A 73 7.65 0.58 5.59
CA ARG A 73 8.53 -0.56 5.86
C ARG A 73 8.60 -0.86 7.37
N ALA A 74 8.70 0.18 8.19
CA ALA A 74 8.71 0.03 9.65
C ALA A 74 7.39 -0.57 10.19
N GLU A 75 6.26 -0.25 9.59
CA GLU A 75 4.97 -0.87 9.94
C GLU A 75 4.96 -2.37 9.63
N ILE A 76 5.44 -2.78 8.44
CA ILE A 76 5.59 -4.20 8.11
C ILE A 76 6.55 -4.88 9.09
N ALA A 77 7.70 -4.25 9.37
CA ALA A 77 8.68 -4.81 10.30
C ALA A 77 8.06 -5.13 11.66
N LYS A 78 7.33 -4.18 12.23
CA LYS A 78 6.66 -4.35 13.52
C LYS A 78 5.63 -5.49 13.50
N THR A 79 4.81 -5.56 12.46
CA THR A 79 3.78 -6.61 12.32
C THR A 79 4.43 -7.97 12.15
N PHE A 80 5.44 -8.04 11.30
CA PHE A 80 6.16 -9.28 11.00
C PHE A 80 6.96 -9.79 12.22
N GLU A 81 7.63 -8.91 12.94
CA GLU A 81 8.36 -9.24 14.17
C GLU A 81 7.42 -9.82 15.23
N THR A 82 6.26 -9.19 15.43
CA THR A 82 5.24 -9.67 16.36
C THR A 82 4.73 -11.07 15.98
N TYR A 83 4.44 -11.27 14.71
CA TYR A 83 3.96 -12.56 14.18
C TYR A 83 5.03 -13.67 14.36
N THR A 84 6.27 -13.37 14.00
CA THR A 84 7.38 -14.33 14.10
C THR A 84 7.69 -14.66 15.56
N ALA A 85 7.67 -13.67 16.45
CA ALA A 85 7.86 -13.89 17.88
C ALA A 85 6.79 -14.81 18.48
N TYR A 86 5.53 -14.63 18.05
CA TYR A 86 4.43 -15.50 18.46
C TYR A 86 4.66 -16.95 18.00
N LEU A 87 4.96 -17.16 16.73
CA LEU A 87 5.23 -18.50 16.18
C LEU A 87 6.41 -19.19 16.87
N MET A 88 7.49 -18.46 17.16
CA MET A 88 8.66 -19.01 17.82
C MET A 88 8.36 -19.41 19.28
N ARG A 89 7.57 -18.62 20.00
CA ARG A 89 7.13 -18.97 21.35
C ARG A 89 6.23 -20.20 21.39
N ASP A 90 5.30 -20.29 20.44
CA ASP A 90 4.40 -21.43 20.30
C ASP A 90 5.18 -22.71 19.98
N TYR A 91 6.16 -22.62 19.09
CA TYR A 91 7.07 -23.73 18.79
C TYR A 91 7.90 -24.15 20.01
N ALA A 92 8.51 -23.22 20.72
CA ALA A 92 9.29 -23.52 21.92
C ALA A 92 8.41 -24.19 23.00
N ALA A 93 7.21 -23.67 23.25
CA ALA A 93 6.28 -24.26 24.21
C ALA A 93 5.86 -25.69 23.84
N SER A 94 5.77 -26.01 22.54
CA SER A 94 5.41 -27.36 22.07
C SER A 94 6.56 -28.38 22.13
N THR A 95 7.80 -27.92 22.13
CA THR A 95 9.01 -28.78 22.09
C THR A 95 9.67 -28.98 23.45
N THR A 96 9.41 -28.08 24.41
CA THR A 96 10.12 -28.11 25.73
C THR A 96 9.33 -28.90 26.75
N ALA A 97 9.54 -30.23 26.74
CA ALA A 97 9.12 -31.11 27.84
C ALA A 97 10.24 -31.31 28.90
N GLY A 98 11.29 -30.46 28.92
CA GLY A 98 12.47 -30.63 29.78
C GLY A 98 13.09 -29.31 30.21
N ASP A 99 13.65 -29.36 31.40
CA ASP A 99 14.24 -28.37 32.25
C ASP A 99 15.36 -27.52 31.58
N PHE A 100 15.02 -26.47 30.86
CA PHE A 100 15.96 -25.46 30.38
C PHE A 100 15.68 -24.10 31.02
N SER A 101 16.74 -23.37 31.36
CA SER A 101 16.64 -22.05 31.99
C SER A 101 15.92 -21.06 31.03
N ARG A 102 14.72 -20.65 31.38
CA ARG A 102 13.82 -19.77 30.59
C ARG A 102 14.55 -18.55 29.99
N ASN A 103 15.51 -17.99 30.68
CA ASN A 103 16.21 -16.77 30.23
C ASN A 103 17.10 -16.97 29.00
N SER A 104 17.73 -18.13 28.83
CA SER A 104 18.58 -18.40 27.65
C SER A 104 17.77 -18.69 26.41
N GLU A 105 16.61 -19.35 26.54
CA GLU A 105 15.71 -19.63 25.44
C GLU A 105 15.02 -18.37 24.92
N GLU A 106 14.54 -17.50 25.80
CA GLU A 106 13.92 -16.22 25.40
C GLU A 106 14.92 -15.34 24.62
N GLN A 107 16.17 -15.25 25.07
CA GLN A 107 17.21 -14.50 24.36
C GLN A 107 17.55 -15.09 22.98
N ASN A 108 17.57 -16.41 22.86
CA ASN A 108 17.85 -17.09 21.60
C ASN A 108 16.69 -16.89 20.61
N ILE A 109 15.45 -16.98 21.07
CA ILE A 109 14.25 -16.71 20.28
C ILE A 109 14.27 -15.26 19.80
N GLU A 110 14.55 -14.30 20.67
CA GLU A 110 14.58 -12.88 20.31
C GLU A 110 15.66 -12.58 19.25
N ARG A 111 16.85 -13.16 19.36
CA ARG A 111 17.91 -13.03 18.35
C ARG A 111 17.50 -13.64 17.01
N ALA A 112 16.92 -14.85 17.03
CA ALA A 112 16.46 -15.52 15.83
C ALA A 112 15.37 -14.71 15.12
N VAL A 113 14.39 -14.17 15.85
CA VAL A 113 13.33 -13.32 15.35
C VAL A 113 13.92 -12.05 14.70
N LYS A 114 14.83 -11.35 15.37
CA LYS A 114 15.47 -10.14 14.85
C LYS A 114 16.26 -10.42 13.58
N THR A 115 17.02 -11.51 13.53
CA THR A 115 17.82 -11.88 12.36
C THR A 115 16.93 -12.25 11.19
N PHE A 116 15.91 -13.07 11.43
CA PHE A 116 14.97 -13.50 10.39
C PHE A 116 14.16 -12.33 9.85
N SER A 117 13.68 -11.44 10.72
CA SER A 117 12.97 -10.23 10.32
C SER A 117 13.83 -9.31 9.45
N ALA A 118 15.08 -9.06 9.85
CA ALA A 118 15.99 -8.21 9.09
C ALA A 118 16.26 -8.73 7.67
N VAL A 119 16.42 -10.04 7.50
CA VAL A 119 16.64 -10.67 6.19
C VAL A 119 15.36 -10.60 5.35
N THR A 120 14.23 -10.92 5.93
CA THR A 120 12.95 -10.98 5.20
C THR A 120 12.50 -9.59 4.76
N LEU A 121 12.75 -8.54 5.56
CA LEU A 121 12.38 -7.16 5.23
C LEU A 121 13.12 -6.60 3.99
N ASN A 122 14.21 -7.21 3.54
CA ASN A 122 14.84 -6.88 2.27
C ASN A 122 13.92 -7.16 1.07
N GLY A 123 12.91 -8.02 1.23
CA GLY A 123 11.89 -8.32 0.23
C GLY A 123 10.75 -7.31 0.13
N VAL A 124 10.66 -6.36 1.04
CA VAL A 124 9.58 -5.35 1.06
C VAL A 124 9.70 -4.43 -0.14
N LYS A 125 8.62 -4.33 -0.93
CA LYS A 125 8.55 -3.50 -2.13
C LYS A 125 7.45 -2.44 -2.02
N PRO A 126 7.68 -1.21 -2.49
CA PRO A 126 6.61 -0.25 -2.64
C PRO A 126 5.64 -0.73 -3.73
N MET A 127 4.35 -0.64 -3.45
CA MET A 127 3.26 -1.04 -4.33
C MET A 127 2.52 0.14 -4.93
N ASP A 128 2.32 1.19 -4.12
CA ASP A 128 1.56 2.35 -4.53
C ASP A 128 1.97 3.59 -3.75
N ARG A 129 1.73 4.77 -4.32
CA ARG A 129 2.02 6.07 -3.73
C ARG A 129 0.83 7.00 -3.97
N TYR A 130 0.50 7.78 -2.97
CA TYR A 130 -0.57 8.77 -3.06
C TYR A 130 -0.16 10.06 -2.34
N LYS A 131 -0.38 11.19 -2.99
CA LYS A 131 -0.20 12.51 -2.39
C LYS A 131 -1.56 13.17 -2.26
N ASP A 132 -1.89 13.56 -1.05
CA ASP A 132 -3.04 14.40 -0.80
C ASP A 132 -2.64 15.87 -0.97
N GLU A 133 -3.02 16.46 -2.10
CA GLU A 133 -2.69 17.84 -2.43
C GLU A 133 -3.34 18.84 -1.46
N LYS A 134 -4.42 18.50 -0.78
CA LYS A 134 -5.09 19.40 0.15
C LYS A 134 -4.34 19.51 1.49
N SER A 135 -3.89 18.39 2.00
CA SER A 135 -3.15 18.34 3.27
C SER A 135 -1.62 18.39 3.09
N GLY A 136 -1.13 18.21 1.86
CA GLY A 136 0.30 18.07 1.59
C GLY A 136 0.89 16.78 2.19
N THR A 137 0.07 15.75 2.39
CA THR A 137 0.48 14.47 2.99
C THR A 137 0.87 13.47 1.91
N TYR A 138 2.02 12.86 2.07
CA TYR A 138 2.53 11.79 1.22
C TYR A 138 2.27 10.44 1.87
N TYR A 139 1.72 9.51 1.12
CA TYR A 139 1.40 8.15 1.56
C TYR A 139 2.11 7.14 0.67
N VAL A 140 2.66 6.09 1.27
CA VAL A 140 3.26 4.96 0.55
C VAL A 140 2.70 3.66 1.10
N LEU A 141 2.28 2.79 0.18
CA LEU A 141 1.89 1.41 0.46
C LEU A 141 3.05 0.49 0.10
N THR A 142 3.43 -0.38 1.02
CA THR A 142 4.42 -1.43 0.78
C THR A 142 3.82 -2.81 1.03
N LYS A 143 4.46 -3.85 0.45
CA LYS A 143 4.09 -5.26 0.57
C LYS A 143 5.35 -6.11 0.78
N LEU A 144 5.22 -7.13 1.65
CA LEU A 144 6.14 -8.24 1.83
C LEU A 144 5.46 -9.54 1.39
#